data_2556b44ad7fd3b6e7632465b47875d34
#
_entry.id   2556b44ad7fd3b6e7632465b47875d34
#
_cell.length_a   1.000
_cell.length_b   1.000
_cell.length_c   1.000
_cell.angle_alpha   90.00
_cell.angle_beta   90.00
_cell.angle_gamma   90.00
#
_symmetry.space_group_name_H-M   'P 1'
#
loop_
_entity.id
_entity.type
_entity.pdbx_description
1 polymer ?
#
loop_
_entity_poly.entity_id
_entity_poly.type
_entity_poly.pdbx_seq_one_letter_code
_entity_poly.pdbx_strand_id
1 'polypeptide(L)'
;NEAAMGYKDDMTKFLRDLVRIPGESCGEKGHIMRIKEEMEKVGFDKVQIDPMGNILGYMGTGKTLIGFDAHIDTVGIGNIKNWEFDPYEGFESDEEIGGRGTSDQMGGIVSAVYGAKIMKDLGLLNDKYQVLVTGTVQEEDCDGLCWQYIIHEDGVRPEFVVSTEPTDGGIYRGQRGRMEIRVDVKGVSCHGSAPERGDNAIYKMADILQDIRALNENDAADTTEIKGLVKMLDEKYNPEWEEARFLGRGTVTTSEIFFTSPSRCAVADSCSVSLDRRMTAGETWESCLDEIRALPAVQKYGDDVTVSMYEYNRPSYTDLVYPIECYFPTWVIPKDHKVTQA
;
A
#
# COMPACT_ATOMS: atom_id res chain seq x y z
N ASN A 1 -27.38 -13.89 0.20
CA ASN A 1 -27.98 -12.73 -0.49
C ASN A 1 -29.21 -12.16 0.23
N GLU A 2 -30.20 -12.96 0.64
CA GLU A 2 -31.43 -12.46 1.28
C GLU A 2 -31.15 -11.72 2.59
N ALA A 3 -30.31 -12.28 3.47
CA ALA A 3 -29.88 -11.64 4.70
C ALA A 3 -29.13 -10.32 4.46
N ALA A 4 -28.28 -10.25 3.42
CA ALA A 4 -27.56 -9.04 3.06
C ALA A 4 -28.50 -7.92 2.58
N MET A 5 -29.54 -8.29 1.81
CA MET A 5 -30.56 -7.32 1.36
C MET A 5 -31.32 -6.67 2.52
N GLY A 6 -31.45 -7.38 3.65
CA GLY A 6 -32.05 -6.83 4.87
C GLY A 6 -31.25 -5.69 5.50
N TYR A 7 -29.94 -5.56 5.16
CA TYR A 7 -29.05 -4.51 5.65
C TYR A 7 -28.67 -3.47 4.58
N LYS A 8 -29.30 -3.51 3.39
CA LYS A 8 -28.95 -2.61 2.27
C LYS A 8 -28.89 -1.15 2.70
N ASP A 9 -29.95 -0.65 3.34
CA ASP A 9 -30.05 0.75 3.73
C ASP A 9 -29.02 1.15 4.79
N ASP A 10 -28.78 0.28 5.78
CA ASP A 10 -27.74 0.51 6.80
C ASP A 10 -26.34 0.52 6.19
N MET A 11 -26.03 -0.43 5.29
CA MET A 11 -24.75 -0.50 4.58
C MET A 11 -24.53 0.72 3.70
N THR A 12 -25.54 1.11 2.93
CA THR A 12 -25.51 2.32 2.08
C THR A 12 -25.25 3.55 2.92
N LYS A 13 -26.01 3.73 4.01
CA LYS A 13 -25.81 4.87 4.91
C LYS A 13 -24.42 4.87 5.51
N PHE A 14 -23.92 3.73 5.96
CA PHE A 14 -22.58 3.64 6.56
C PHE A 14 -21.48 4.02 5.56
N LEU A 15 -21.54 3.51 4.32
CA LEU A 15 -20.59 3.89 3.27
C LEU A 15 -20.67 5.40 2.96
N ARG A 16 -21.88 5.94 2.84
CA ARG A 16 -22.09 7.39 2.61
C ARG A 16 -21.52 8.26 3.74
N ASP A 17 -21.70 7.81 4.98
CA ASP A 17 -21.15 8.51 6.15
C ASP A 17 -19.61 8.52 6.10
N LEU A 18 -18.96 7.42 5.70
CA LEU A 18 -17.51 7.33 5.55
C LEU A 18 -16.98 8.24 4.44
N VAL A 19 -17.60 8.22 3.26
CA VAL A 19 -17.19 9.08 2.12
C VAL A 19 -17.16 10.56 2.49
N ARG A 20 -18.09 11.01 3.36
CA ARG A 20 -18.20 12.41 3.79
C ARG A 20 -17.13 12.84 4.79
N ILE A 21 -16.33 11.91 5.26
CA ILE A 21 -15.23 12.20 6.18
C ILE A 21 -13.93 12.21 5.37
N PRO A 22 -13.24 13.34 5.18
CA PRO A 22 -11.90 13.33 4.61
C PRO A 22 -10.94 12.58 5.53
N GLY A 23 -10.11 11.70 4.95
CA GLY A 23 -9.18 10.89 5.74
C GLY A 23 -8.06 10.35 4.87
N GLU A 24 -7.14 11.23 4.46
CA GLU A 24 -5.87 10.82 3.87
C GLU A 24 -4.99 10.14 4.94
N SER A 25 -3.96 9.43 4.51
CA SER A 25 -3.00 8.79 5.42
C SER A 25 -2.52 9.75 6.51
N CYS A 26 -2.44 9.30 7.74
CA CYS A 26 -2.17 10.07 8.96
C CYS A 26 -3.34 11.01 9.41
N GLY A 27 -4.50 10.94 8.79
CA GLY A 27 -5.69 11.77 9.11
C GLY A 27 -6.97 10.97 9.39
N GLU A 28 -6.88 9.66 9.62
CA GLU A 28 -7.98 8.69 9.59
C GLU A 28 -8.90 8.69 10.81
N LYS A 29 -8.62 9.51 11.83
CA LYS A 29 -9.36 9.52 13.11
C LYS A 29 -10.87 9.54 12.95
N GLY A 30 -11.38 10.34 12.00
CA GLY A 30 -12.82 10.46 11.75
C GLY A 30 -13.42 9.15 11.26
N HIS A 31 -12.76 8.47 10.33
CA HIS A 31 -13.15 7.16 9.82
C HIS A 31 -13.15 6.12 10.94
N ILE A 32 -12.07 6.01 11.70
CA ILE A 32 -11.94 5.07 12.81
C ILE A 32 -13.07 5.22 13.83
N MET A 33 -13.40 6.46 14.21
CA MET A 33 -14.47 6.70 15.16
C MET A 33 -15.85 6.32 14.59
N ARG A 34 -16.11 6.61 13.31
CA ARG A 34 -17.36 6.24 12.66
C ARG A 34 -17.50 4.71 12.51
N ILE A 35 -16.40 4.02 12.17
CA ILE A 35 -16.37 2.55 12.08
C ILE A 35 -16.61 1.93 13.46
N LYS A 36 -15.98 2.49 14.51
CA LYS A 36 -16.19 2.04 15.89
C LYS A 36 -17.66 2.11 16.28
N GLU A 37 -18.32 3.22 16.03
CA GLU A 37 -19.75 3.39 16.29
C GLU A 37 -20.60 2.34 15.57
N GLU A 38 -20.29 2.05 14.31
CA GLU A 38 -21.04 1.03 13.56
C GLU A 38 -20.80 -0.37 14.07
N MET A 39 -19.54 -0.75 14.38
CA MET A 39 -19.21 -2.05 14.96
C MET A 39 -19.93 -2.27 16.31
N GLU A 40 -19.97 -1.24 17.16
CA GLU A 40 -20.68 -1.29 18.43
C GLU A 40 -22.20 -1.41 18.22
N LYS A 41 -22.78 -0.63 17.28
CA LYS A 41 -24.21 -0.68 16.91
C LYS A 41 -24.64 -2.06 16.43
N VAL A 42 -23.85 -2.71 15.56
CA VAL A 42 -24.18 -4.04 15.02
C VAL A 42 -23.84 -5.19 15.96
N GLY A 43 -23.20 -4.89 17.08
CA GLY A 43 -22.99 -5.84 18.18
C GLY A 43 -21.76 -6.71 18.03
N PHE A 44 -20.62 -6.15 17.66
CA PHE A 44 -19.31 -6.80 17.84
C PHE A 44 -19.06 -7.09 19.31
N ASP A 45 -18.48 -8.24 19.61
CA ASP A 45 -18.27 -8.70 20.99
C ASP A 45 -17.12 -7.94 21.68
N LYS A 46 -16.16 -7.47 20.89
CA LYS A 46 -15.07 -6.59 21.34
C LYS A 46 -14.67 -5.65 20.20
N VAL A 47 -14.50 -4.38 20.51
CA VAL A 47 -13.98 -3.34 19.60
C VAL A 47 -12.87 -2.61 20.31
N GLN A 48 -11.69 -2.54 19.72
CA GLN A 48 -10.55 -1.81 20.26
C GLN A 48 -9.84 -1.01 19.17
N ILE A 49 -9.23 0.08 19.56
CA ILE A 49 -8.31 0.87 18.73
C ILE A 49 -6.93 0.64 19.33
N ASP A 50 -5.97 0.22 18.50
CA ASP A 50 -4.60 0.03 18.93
C ASP A 50 -3.86 1.38 19.06
N PRO A 51 -2.64 1.40 19.63
CA PRO A 51 -1.87 2.64 19.77
C PRO A 51 -1.49 3.29 18.42
N MET A 52 -1.37 2.51 17.33
CA MET A 52 -1.12 3.04 16.00
C MET A 52 -2.36 3.71 15.40
N GLY A 53 -3.55 3.32 15.86
CA GLY A 53 -4.83 3.86 15.42
C GLY A 53 -5.66 2.91 14.58
N ASN A 54 -5.21 1.67 14.34
CA ASN A 54 -6.04 0.66 13.68
C ASN A 54 -7.23 0.29 14.57
N ILE A 55 -8.38 0.02 13.96
CA ILE A 55 -9.53 -0.53 14.67
C ILE A 55 -9.61 -2.03 14.46
N LEU A 56 -9.78 -2.78 15.54
CA LEU A 56 -9.90 -4.23 15.57
C LEU A 56 -11.23 -4.60 16.21
N GLY A 57 -12.15 -5.13 15.41
CA GLY A 57 -13.45 -5.63 15.85
C GLY A 57 -13.50 -7.15 15.82
N TYR A 58 -13.91 -7.76 16.96
CA TYR A 58 -14.00 -9.21 17.10
C TYR A 58 -15.46 -9.64 17.23
N MET A 59 -15.83 -10.71 16.54
CA MET A 59 -17.17 -11.30 16.62
C MET A 59 -17.07 -12.82 16.68
N GLY A 60 -17.79 -13.43 17.67
CA GLY A 60 -17.68 -14.84 18.02
C GLY A 60 -16.57 -15.11 19.04
N THR A 61 -16.53 -16.36 19.53
CA THR A 61 -15.63 -16.80 20.62
C THR A 61 -14.79 -18.03 20.26
N GLY A 62 -14.80 -18.43 18.99
CA GLY A 62 -14.08 -19.60 18.52
C GLY A 62 -12.55 -19.44 18.60
N LYS A 63 -11.85 -20.57 18.53
CA LYS A 63 -10.38 -20.60 18.67
C LYS A 63 -9.64 -20.26 17.38
N THR A 64 -10.28 -20.43 16.23
CA THR A 64 -9.69 -20.12 14.92
C THR A 64 -10.08 -18.71 14.52
N LEU A 65 -9.10 -17.81 14.54
CA LEU A 65 -9.31 -16.41 14.14
C LEU A 65 -9.19 -16.28 12.64
N ILE A 66 -10.19 -15.69 12.00
CA ILE A 66 -10.22 -15.36 10.56
C ILE A 66 -10.31 -13.85 10.42
N GLY A 67 -9.38 -13.25 9.69
CA GLY A 67 -9.33 -11.81 9.48
C GLY A 67 -10.00 -11.36 8.18
N PHE A 68 -10.68 -10.23 8.23
CA PHE A 68 -11.08 -9.43 7.08
C PHE A 68 -10.52 -8.03 7.28
N ASP A 69 -9.69 -7.60 6.35
CA ASP A 69 -8.99 -6.33 6.42
C ASP A 69 -9.49 -5.36 5.35
N ALA A 70 -9.61 -4.11 5.74
CA ALA A 70 -9.76 -2.98 4.83
C ALA A 70 -8.96 -1.79 5.37
N HIS A 71 -8.13 -1.19 4.55
CA HIS A 71 -7.59 0.11 4.90
C HIS A 71 -8.67 1.19 4.81
N ILE A 72 -8.52 2.23 5.59
CA ILE A 72 -9.55 3.27 5.71
C ILE A 72 -9.04 4.67 5.37
N ASP A 73 -7.74 4.80 5.15
CA ASP A 73 -7.18 5.99 4.54
C ASP A 73 -7.42 6.00 3.03
N THR A 74 -7.30 7.16 2.43
CA THR A 74 -7.45 7.37 0.99
C THR A 74 -6.34 8.27 0.47
N VAL A 75 -6.02 8.12 -0.81
CA VAL A 75 -5.23 9.13 -1.51
C VAL A 75 -5.99 10.47 -1.60
N GLY A 76 -5.25 11.56 -1.73
CA GLY A 76 -5.84 12.88 -1.92
C GLY A 76 -6.71 12.99 -3.18
N ILE A 77 -7.64 13.92 -3.19
CA ILE A 77 -8.55 14.15 -4.32
C ILE A 77 -7.86 14.77 -5.55
N GLY A 78 -6.63 15.26 -5.39
CA GLY A 78 -5.90 15.93 -6.47
C GLY A 78 -6.60 17.24 -6.90
N ASN A 79 -6.66 17.49 -8.22
CA ASN A 79 -7.31 18.69 -8.73
C ASN A 79 -8.83 18.50 -8.78
N ILE A 80 -9.56 19.22 -7.93
CA ILE A 80 -11.02 19.18 -7.84
C ILE A 80 -11.73 19.43 -9.19
N LYS A 81 -11.11 20.15 -10.11
CA LYS A 81 -11.68 20.42 -11.45
C LYS A 81 -11.74 19.18 -12.34
N ASN A 82 -11.05 18.10 -11.98
CA ASN A 82 -11.08 16.84 -12.70
C ASN A 82 -12.23 15.93 -12.27
N TRP A 83 -12.99 16.33 -11.26
CA TRP A 83 -14.13 15.59 -10.75
C TRP A 83 -15.43 16.13 -11.34
N GLU A 84 -16.33 15.23 -11.70
CA GLU A 84 -17.68 15.57 -12.20
C GLU A 84 -18.66 15.89 -11.07
N PHE A 85 -18.31 15.54 -9.84
CA PHE A 85 -19.06 15.76 -8.59
C PHE A 85 -18.10 16.06 -7.44
N ASP A 86 -18.60 16.52 -6.31
CA ASP A 86 -17.79 16.69 -5.10
C ASP A 86 -17.36 15.32 -4.55
N PRO A 87 -16.06 14.98 -4.52
CA PRO A 87 -15.58 13.66 -4.14
C PRO A 87 -15.88 13.27 -2.69
N TYR A 88 -16.09 14.22 -1.79
CA TYR A 88 -16.46 13.96 -0.39
C TYR A 88 -17.97 14.02 -0.15
N GLU A 89 -18.73 14.85 -0.88
CA GLU A 89 -20.18 14.71 -0.85
C GLU A 89 -20.60 13.44 -1.57
N GLY A 90 -19.95 13.10 -2.67
CA GLY A 90 -20.24 11.92 -3.49
C GLY A 90 -21.65 11.93 -4.06
N PHE A 91 -22.07 10.79 -4.60
CA PHE A 91 -23.44 10.59 -5.07
C PHE A 91 -23.95 9.19 -4.73
N GLU A 92 -25.24 9.00 -4.82
CA GLU A 92 -25.95 7.74 -4.60
C GLU A 92 -27.05 7.56 -5.63
N SER A 93 -27.17 6.36 -6.17
CA SER A 93 -28.27 5.91 -7.03
C SER A 93 -28.77 4.54 -6.55
N ASP A 94 -29.75 3.98 -7.24
CA ASP A 94 -30.23 2.61 -6.95
C ASP A 94 -29.18 1.54 -7.23
N GLU A 95 -28.17 1.85 -8.07
CA GLU A 95 -27.18 0.90 -8.59
C GLU A 95 -25.77 1.15 -8.05
N GLU A 96 -25.42 2.40 -7.71
CA GLU A 96 -24.05 2.77 -7.36
C GLU A 96 -23.95 3.88 -6.32
N ILE A 97 -22.83 3.88 -5.61
CA ILE A 97 -22.40 4.95 -4.71
C ILE A 97 -21.03 5.43 -5.19
N GLY A 98 -20.89 6.72 -5.48
CA GLY A 98 -19.64 7.33 -5.91
C GLY A 98 -19.08 8.30 -4.89
N GLY A 99 -17.76 8.37 -4.81
CA GLY A 99 -17.01 9.27 -3.95
C GLY A 99 -15.58 8.80 -3.72
N ARG A 100 -14.73 9.64 -3.11
CA ARG A 100 -13.38 9.23 -2.75
C ARG A 100 -13.45 8.10 -1.73
N GLY A 101 -12.70 7.01 -2.00
CA GLY A 101 -12.61 5.86 -1.11
C GLY A 101 -13.76 4.85 -1.20
N THR A 102 -14.78 5.04 -2.04
CA THR A 102 -15.90 4.08 -2.15
C THR A 102 -15.46 2.70 -2.60
N SER A 103 -14.58 2.61 -3.59
CA SER A 103 -14.03 1.37 -4.11
C SER A 103 -12.77 0.96 -3.36
N ASP A 104 -11.90 1.93 -3.09
CA ASP A 104 -10.60 1.77 -2.47
C ASP A 104 -10.54 2.56 -1.18
N GLN A 105 -10.78 1.89 0.05
CA GLN A 105 -11.54 0.62 0.04
C GLN A 105 -12.60 0.59 1.15
N MET A 106 -13.31 1.73 1.34
CA MET A 106 -14.40 1.81 2.34
C MET A 106 -15.57 0.85 2.08
N GLY A 107 -15.82 0.49 0.80
CA GLY A 107 -16.79 -0.55 0.46
C GLY A 107 -16.43 -1.91 1.07
N GLY A 108 -15.13 -2.17 1.20
CA GLY A 108 -14.58 -3.35 1.85
C GLY A 108 -14.89 -3.41 3.33
N ILE A 109 -14.59 -2.35 4.09
CA ILE A 109 -14.88 -2.32 5.53
C ILE A 109 -16.39 -2.42 5.82
N VAL A 110 -17.23 -1.76 5.02
CA VAL A 110 -18.67 -1.86 5.14
C VAL A 110 -19.13 -3.30 4.95
N SER A 111 -18.63 -3.96 3.91
CA SER A 111 -18.95 -5.35 3.59
C SER A 111 -18.45 -6.31 4.68
N ALA A 112 -17.26 -6.09 5.24
CA ALA A 112 -16.70 -6.93 6.29
C ALA A 112 -17.47 -6.79 7.61
N VAL A 113 -17.82 -5.57 8.02
CA VAL A 113 -18.62 -5.31 9.25
C VAL A 113 -19.98 -5.98 9.17
N TYR A 114 -20.70 -5.79 8.06
CA TYR A 114 -22.03 -6.40 7.91
C TYR A 114 -21.97 -7.88 7.56
N GLY A 115 -20.91 -8.35 6.90
CA GLY A 115 -20.64 -9.77 6.70
C GLY A 115 -20.52 -10.51 8.03
N ALA A 116 -19.73 -9.97 8.97
CA ALA A 116 -19.61 -10.51 10.32
C ALA A 116 -20.96 -10.50 11.08
N LYS A 117 -21.72 -9.39 10.97
CA LYS A 117 -23.07 -9.29 11.54
C LYS A 117 -24.01 -10.37 11.00
N ILE A 118 -24.06 -10.55 9.69
CA ILE A 118 -24.89 -11.56 9.03
C ILE A 118 -24.49 -12.97 9.47
N MET A 119 -23.19 -13.25 9.58
CA MET A 119 -22.71 -14.55 10.09
C MET A 119 -23.21 -14.80 11.51
N LYS A 120 -23.20 -13.79 12.39
CA LYS A 120 -23.72 -13.87 13.75
C LYS A 120 -25.23 -14.15 13.75
N ASP A 121 -26.00 -13.40 12.98
CA ASP A 121 -27.46 -13.53 12.91
C ASP A 121 -27.94 -14.88 12.36
N LEU A 122 -27.19 -15.45 11.44
CA LEU A 122 -27.46 -16.76 10.86
C LEU A 122 -26.93 -17.92 11.73
N GLY A 123 -26.29 -17.63 12.88
CA GLY A 123 -25.72 -18.64 13.77
C GLY A 123 -24.52 -19.38 13.16
N LEU A 124 -23.81 -18.77 12.20
CA LEU A 124 -22.66 -19.37 11.53
C LEU A 124 -21.37 -19.24 12.37
N LEU A 125 -21.34 -18.31 13.32
CA LEU A 125 -20.25 -18.17 14.28
C LEU A 125 -20.51 -19.13 15.45
N ASN A 126 -19.72 -20.19 15.50
CA ASN A 126 -19.77 -21.21 16.54
C ASN A 126 -18.52 -21.14 17.41
N ASP A 127 -18.34 -22.10 18.31
CA ASP A 127 -17.19 -22.22 19.21
C ASP A 127 -15.86 -22.53 18.50
N LYS A 128 -15.87 -22.77 17.18
CA LYS A 128 -14.67 -23.04 16.38
C LYS A 128 -14.08 -21.76 15.79
N TYR A 129 -14.90 -20.82 15.33
CA TYR A 129 -14.46 -19.64 14.59
C TYR A 129 -14.73 -18.34 15.33
N GLN A 130 -13.79 -17.42 15.20
CA GLN A 130 -13.92 -16.01 15.56
C GLN A 130 -13.55 -15.17 14.34
N VAL A 131 -14.35 -14.15 14.03
CA VAL A 131 -14.07 -13.19 12.96
C VAL A 131 -13.42 -11.96 13.56
N LEU A 132 -12.33 -11.52 12.95
CA LEU A 132 -11.68 -10.23 13.16
C LEU A 132 -11.95 -9.37 11.94
N VAL A 133 -12.51 -8.18 12.14
CA VAL A 133 -12.58 -7.15 11.11
C VAL A 133 -11.65 -6.02 11.51
N THR A 134 -10.72 -5.67 10.63
CA THR A 134 -9.79 -4.57 10.84
C THR A 134 -10.07 -3.41 9.89
N GLY A 135 -10.03 -2.20 10.43
CA GLY A 135 -9.90 -0.97 9.66
C GLY A 135 -8.50 -0.42 9.89
N THR A 136 -7.65 -0.51 8.87
CA THR A 136 -6.21 -0.23 9.00
C THR A 136 -5.86 1.14 8.49
N VAL A 137 -4.80 1.74 9.05
CA VAL A 137 -4.37 3.12 8.78
C VAL A 137 -3.06 3.14 8.01
N GLN A 138 -2.79 4.24 7.29
CA GLN A 138 -1.54 4.52 6.58
C GLN A 138 -1.16 3.46 5.52
N GLU A 139 -2.14 2.78 4.92
CA GLU A 139 -1.87 1.80 3.88
C GLU A 139 -1.37 2.48 2.61
N GLU A 140 -2.03 3.55 2.16
CA GLU A 140 -1.74 4.28 0.92
C GLU A 140 -0.35 4.93 0.93
N ASP A 141 0.13 5.32 2.11
CA ASP A 141 1.48 5.83 2.29
C ASP A 141 2.52 4.71 2.41
N CYS A 142 2.16 3.60 3.05
CA CYS A 142 3.11 2.52 3.35
C CYS A 142 2.43 1.17 3.54
N ASP A 143 2.31 0.43 2.43
CA ASP A 143 1.67 -0.90 2.36
C ASP A 143 2.15 -1.81 3.51
N GLY A 144 1.24 -2.41 4.24
CA GLY A 144 1.57 -3.40 5.27
C GLY A 144 2.17 -2.88 6.58
N LEU A 145 2.43 -1.58 6.72
CA LEU A 145 2.87 -0.95 7.98
C LEU A 145 1.93 -1.32 9.13
N CYS A 146 0.64 -1.14 8.92
CA CYS A 146 -0.42 -1.44 9.88
C CYS A 146 -0.39 -2.91 10.33
N TRP A 147 -0.26 -3.84 9.39
CA TRP A 147 -0.21 -5.27 9.72
C TRP A 147 1.10 -5.70 10.37
N GLN A 148 2.23 -5.05 10.09
CA GLN A 148 3.45 -5.27 10.88
C GLN A 148 3.22 -4.89 12.35
N TYR A 149 2.57 -3.74 12.60
CA TYR A 149 2.21 -3.33 13.95
C TYR A 149 1.26 -4.32 14.63
N ILE A 150 0.14 -4.64 13.98
CA ILE A 150 -0.87 -5.58 14.49
C ILE A 150 -0.23 -6.97 14.82
N ILE A 151 0.69 -7.43 13.98
CA ILE A 151 1.36 -8.73 14.18
C ILE A 151 2.42 -8.65 15.27
N HIS A 152 3.28 -7.64 15.27
CA HIS A 152 4.46 -7.62 16.13
C HIS A 152 4.18 -6.98 17.49
N GLU A 153 3.38 -5.92 17.53
CA GLU A 153 3.11 -5.19 18.77
C GLU A 153 1.83 -5.68 19.46
N ASP A 154 0.73 -5.86 18.72
CA ASP A 154 -0.52 -6.35 19.30
C ASP A 154 -0.55 -7.89 19.46
N GLY A 155 0.35 -8.60 18.79
CA GLY A 155 0.44 -10.06 18.86
C GLY A 155 -0.72 -10.80 18.19
N VAL A 156 -1.46 -10.15 17.31
CA VAL A 156 -2.62 -10.74 16.63
C VAL A 156 -2.17 -11.65 15.48
N ARG A 157 -2.69 -12.89 15.46
CA ARG A 157 -2.27 -13.97 14.55
C ARG A 157 -3.50 -14.68 13.97
N PRO A 158 -4.16 -14.15 12.96
CA PRO A 158 -5.23 -14.87 12.25
C PRO A 158 -4.67 -16.11 11.54
N GLU A 159 -5.52 -17.13 11.34
CA GLU A 159 -5.19 -18.29 10.49
C GLU A 159 -4.96 -17.86 9.04
N PHE A 160 -5.74 -16.89 8.57
CA PHE A 160 -5.58 -16.14 7.31
C PHE A 160 -6.32 -14.82 7.38
N VAL A 161 -5.97 -13.92 6.48
CA VAL A 161 -6.63 -12.63 6.29
C VAL A 161 -7.11 -12.53 4.84
N VAL A 162 -8.34 -12.05 4.67
CA VAL A 162 -8.86 -11.62 3.37
C VAL A 162 -8.77 -10.10 3.34
N SER A 163 -7.88 -9.55 2.52
CA SER A 163 -7.90 -8.13 2.20
C SER A 163 -9.02 -7.84 1.21
N THR A 164 -9.77 -6.79 1.45
CA THR A 164 -10.95 -6.44 0.66
C THR A 164 -10.64 -5.42 -0.44
N GLU A 165 -9.40 -5.41 -0.92
CA GLU A 165 -8.94 -4.62 -2.06
C GLU A 165 -9.83 -4.80 -3.30
N PRO A 166 -10.02 -3.76 -4.14
CA PRO A 166 -10.82 -3.87 -5.35
C PRO A 166 -10.17 -4.82 -6.36
N THR A 167 -10.90 -5.87 -6.77
CA THR A 167 -10.41 -6.94 -7.64
C THR A 167 -11.36 -7.22 -8.81
N ASP A 168 -12.31 -6.31 -9.09
CA ASP A 168 -13.35 -6.53 -10.12
C ASP A 168 -14.10 -7.87 -9.95
N GLY A 169 -14.31 -8.28 -8.69
CA GLY A 169 -14.99 -9.55 -8.35
C GLY A 169 -14.11 -10.79 -8.52
N GLY A 170 -12.82 -10.64 -8.81
CA GLY A 170 -11.85 -11.73 -8.85
C GLY A 170 -11.29 -12.08 -7.48
N ILE A 171 -10.67 -13.26 -7.36
CA ILE A 171 -9.91 -13.67 -6.19
C ILE A 171 -8.43 -13.57 -6.54
N TYR A 172 -7.75 -12.56 -5.98
CA TYR A 172 -6.30 -12.41 -6.14
C TYR A 172 -5.60 -13.26 -5.08
N ARG A 173 -4.81 -14.21 -5.55
CA ARG A 173 -4.07 -15.16 -4.72
C ARG A 173 -2.58 -14.84 -4.62
N GLY A 174 -2.16 -13.67 -5.08
CA GLY A 174 -0.79 -13.20 -5.04
C GLY A 174 -0.69 -11.76 -5.50
N GLN A 175 0.37 -11.09 -5.08
CA GLN A 175 0.64 -9.73 -5.50
C GLN A 175 2.13 -9.51 -5.75
N ARG A 176 2.42 -8.54 -6.61
CA ARG A 176 3.79 -8.04 -6.77
C ARG A 176 4.24 -7.37 -5.47
N GLY A 177 5.50 -7.59 -5.12
CA GLY A 177 6.10 -6.86 -4.04
C GLY A 177 6.23 -5.37 -4.37
N ARG A 178 6.37 -4.55 -3.35
CA ARG A 178 6.69 -3.13 -3.43
C ARG A 178 7.88 -2.82 -2.55
N MET A 179 8.78 -1.98 -3.01
CA MET A 179 9.74 -1.31 -2.15
C MET A 179 9.95 0.13 -2.61
N GLU A 180 10.35 0.97 -1.69
CA GLU A 180 10.76 2.33 -2.01
C GLU A 180 12.27 2.45 -1.87
N ILE A 181 12.88 3.04 -2.90
CA ILE A 181 14.34 3.26 -2.95
C ILE A 181 14.60 4.75 -2.87
N ARG A 182 15.46 5.13 -1.93
CA ARG A 182 15.95 6.50 -1.82
C ARG A 182 17.28 6.64 -2.54
N VAL A 183 17.38 7.65 -3.39
CA VAL A 183 18.63 8.06 -4.03
C VAL A 183 18.98 9.47 -3.57
N ASP A 184 20.10 9.59 -2.88
CA ASP A 184 20.63 10.86 -2.40
C ASP A 184 21.89 11.21 -3.18
N VAL A 185 21.95 12.44 -3.71
CA VAL A 185 23.09 12.94 -4.48
C VAL A 185 23.69 14.16 -3.78
N LYS A 186 25.01 14.14 -3.64
CA LYS A 186 25.81 15.24 -3.09
C LYS A 186 26.38 16.11 -4.19
N GLY A 187 26.44 17.39 -3.90
CA GLY A 187 27.12 18.39 -4.70
C GLY A 187 27.96 19.33 -3.85
N VAL A 188 28.39 20.44 -4.43
CA VAL A 188 29.12 21.51 -3.75
C VAL A 188 28.42 22.83 -4.03
N SER A 189 27.95 23.49 -2.99
CA SER A 189 27.24 24.76 -3.11
C SER A 189 28.23 25.92 -3.38
N CYS A 190 27.75 26.87 -4.20
CA CYS A 190 28.39 28.16 -4.37
C CYS A 190 27.34 29.20 -4.81
N HIS A 191 27.76 30.45 -4.90
CA HIS A 191 26.84 31.51 -5.37
C HIS A 191 26.37 31.24 -6.81
N GLY A 192 25.08 31.36 -7.08
CA GLY A 192 24.49 31.02 -8.39
C GLY A 192 24.99 31.82 -9.59
N SER A 193 25.70 32.98 -9.35
CA SER A 193 26.36 33.75 -10.41
C SER A 193 27.74 33.24 -10.80
N ALA A 194 28.27 32.24 -10.09
CA ALA A 194 29.58 31.64 -10.35
C ALA A 194 29.49 30.10 -10.30
N PRO A 195 28.60 29.48 -11.12
CA PRO A 195 28.32 28.07 -11.04
C PRO A 195 29.51 27.15 -11.28
N GLU A 196 30.54 27.65 -11.95
CA GLU A 196 31.82 26.93 -12.21
C GLU A 196 32.62 26.63 -10.95
N ARG A 197 32.25 27.25 -9.82
CA ARG A 197 32.90 27.03 -8.51
C ARG A 197 32.22 25.97 -7.65
N GLY A 198 31.08 25.48 -8.11
CA GLY A 198 30.32 24.48 -7.42
C GLY A 198 30.22 23.18 -8.21
N ASP A 199 29.46 22.24 -7.65
CA ASP A 199 29.13 20.99 -8.28
C ASP A 199 27.63 20.71 -8.04
N ASN A 200 26.81 20.77 -9.10
CA ASN A 200 25.37 20.82 -8.98
C ASN A 200 24.77 19.43 -8.83
N ALA A 201 24.28 19.10 -7.64
CA ALA A 201 23.61 17.83 -7.35
C ALA A 201 22.35 17.60 -8.20
N ILE A 202 21.64 18.65 -8.60
CA ILE A 202 20.46 18.52 -9.46
C ILE A 202 20.85 18.05 -10.87
N TYR A 203 21.97 18.49 -11.41
CA TYR A 203 22.42 18.03 -12.73
C TYR A 203 22.90 16.57 -12.70
N LYS A 204 23.56 16.15 -11.62
CA LYS A 204 23.91 14.73 -11.41
C LYS A 204 22.63 13.88 -11.29
N MET A 205 21.66 14.34 -10.50
CA MET A 205 20.38 13.65 -10.39
C MET A 205 19.64 13.57 -11.71
N ALA A 206 19.68 14.60 -12.54
CA ALA A 206 19.06 14.59 -13.87
C ALA A 206 19.62 13.48 -14.76
N ASP A 207 20.95 13.23 -14.74
CA ASP A 207 21.54 12.10 -15.46
C ASP A 207 21.03 10.76 -14.91
N ILE A 208 20.95 10.60 -13.60
CA ILE A 208 20.43 9.38 -12.93
C ILE A 208 18.97 9.14 -13.30
N LEU A 209 18.15 10.19 -13.31
CA LEU A 209 16.74 10.08 -13.70
C LEU A 209 16.54 9.62 -15.14
N GLN A 210 17.45 10.00 -16.07
CA GLN A 210 17.40 9.49 -17.45
C GLN A 210 17.72 7.99 -17.50
N ASP A 211 18.70 7.52 -16.72
CA ASP A 211 19.01 6.10 -16.64
C ASP A 211 17.85 5.30 -16.03
N ILE A 212 17.21 5.81 -14.96
CA ILE A 212 16.04 5.17 -14.34
C ILE A 212 14.87 5.09 -15.34
N ARG A 213 14.62 6.16 -16.08
CA ARG A 213 13.59 6.17 -17.14
C ARG A 213 13.87 5.10 -18.19
N ALA A 214 15.14 4.97 -18.60
CA ALA A 214 15.55 4.00 -19.60
C ALA A 214 15.33 2.53 -19.15
N LEU A 215 15.36 2.23 -17.86
CA LEU A 215 15.06 0.88 -17.35
C LEU A 215 13.69 0.39 -17.83
N ASN A 216 12.65 1.18 -17.65
CA ASN A 216 11.30 0.79 -18.08
C ASN A 216 11.14 0.77 -19.61
N GLU A 217 11.78 1.70 -20.32
CA GLU A 217 11.70 1.81 -21.77
C GLU A 217 12.44 0.64 -22.46
N ASN A 218 13.60 0.27 -21.96
CA ASN A 218 14.38 -0.86 -22.47
C ASN A 218 13.68 -2.19 -22.22
N ASP A 219 13.06 -2.35 -21.08
CA ASP A 219 12.25 -3.50 -20.73
C ASP A 219 11.04 -3.69 -21.67
N ALA A 220 10.46 -2.59 -22.14
CA ALA A 220 9.38 -2.64 -23.12
C ALA A 220 9.87 -3.07 -24.51
N ALA A 221 11.13 -2.77 -24.85
CA ALA A 221 11.74 -3.06 -26.14
C ALA A 221 12.41 -4.44 -26.21
N ASP A 222 13.03 -4.90 -25.12
CA ASP A 222 13.75 -6.18 -25.08
C ASP A 222 13.31 -7.05 -23.88
N THR A 223 12.38 -7.92 -24.17
CA THR A 223 11.92 -8.95 -23.22
C THR A 223 12.96 -10.03 -22.95
N THR A 224 14.18 -9.93 -23.50
CA THR A 224 15.19 -11.00 -23.46
C THR A 224 15.84 -11.11 -22.08
N GLU A 225 16.11 -10.00 -21.40
CA GLU A 225 16.64 -10.02 -20.03
C GLU A 225 15.57 -10.43 -19.01
N ILE A 226 14.34 -9.96 -19.17
CA ILE A 226 13.21 -10.43 -18.36
C ILE A 226 12.92 -11.90 -18.65
N LYS A 227 13.02 -12.34 -19.92
CA LYS A 227 13.00 -13.77 -20.27
C LYS A 227 14.19 -14.50 -19.67
N GLY A 228 15.35 -13.86 -19.58
CA GLY A 228 16.54 -14.37 -18.90
C GLY A 228 16.36 -14.51 -17.41
N LEU A 229 15.77 -13.51 -16.74
CA LEU A 229 15.43 -13.56 -15.33
C LEU A 229 14.37 -14.64 -15.06
N VAL A 230 13.28 -14.65 -15.83
CA VAL A 230 12.23 -15.69 -15.75
C VAL A 230 12.83 -17.06 -16.05
N LYS A 231 13.72 -17.20 -17.05
CA LYS A 231 14.40 -18.46 -17.37
C LYS A 231 15.36 -18.88 -16.26
N MET A 232 16.11 -17.95 -15.68
CA MET A 232 16.98 -18.22 -14.53
C MET A 232 16.18 -18.66 -13.30
N LEU A 233 15.00 -18.14 -13.12
CA LEU A 233 14.06 -18.53 -12.07
C LEU A 233 13.47 -19.91 -12.36
N ASP A 234 13.09 -20.19 -13.61
CA ASP A 234 12.59 -21.50 -14.06
C ASP A 234 13.63 -22.63 -13.86
N GLU A 235 14.91 -22.36 -14.10
CA GLU A 235 15.99 -23.33 -13.94
C GLU A 235 16.38 -23.56 -12.47
N LYS A 236 16.10 -22.61 -11.61
CA LYS A 236 16.57 -22.57 -10.20
C LYS A 236 15.50 -22.85 -9.18
N TYR A 237 14.23 -22.71 -9.53
CA TYR A 237 13.11 -22.75 -8.59
C TYR A 237 11.97 -23.65 -9.06
N ASN A 238 11.34 -24.24 -8.10
CA ASN A 238 10.19 -25.11 -8.02
C ASN A 238 9.00 -24.73 -8.95
N PRO A 239 8.18 -25.69 -9.41
CA PRO A 239 6.93 -25.46 -10.18
C PRO A 239 5.99 -24.40 -9.64
N GLU A 240 6.05 -24.09 -8.35
CA GLU A 240 5.30 -22.98 -7.72
C GLU A 240 5.55 -21.62 -8.39
N TRP A 241 6.75 -21.40 -8.97
CA TRP A 241 7.09 -20.15 -9.64
C TRP A 241 6.51 -20.01 -11.05
N GLU A 242 6.20 -21.12 -11.74
CA GLU A 242 5.44 -21.03 -12.98
C GLU A 242 4.08 -20.39 -12.78
N GLU A 243 3.46 -20.65 -11.62
CA GLU A 243 2.21 -20.02 -11.25
C GLU A 243 2.34 -18.51 -10.94
N ALA A 244 3.52 -18.04 -10.55
CA ALA A 244 3.77 -16.64 -10.24
C ALA A 244 3.99 -15.77 -11.49
N ARG A 245 4.16 -16.32 -12.67
CA ARG A 245 4.32 -15.57 -13.94
C ARG A 245 3.14 -14.66 -14.26
N PHE A 246 1.96 -14.92 -13.72
CA PHE A 246 0.81 -14.06 -13.90
C PHE A 246 1.00 -12.66 -13.26
N LEU A 247 1.95 -12.50 -12.33
CA LEU A 247 2.26 -11.22 -11.70
C LEU A 247 2.95 -10.22 -12.64
N GLY A 248 3.45 -10.69 -13.80
CA GLY A 248 4.13 -9.85 -14.77
C GLY A 248 5.55 -9.45 -14.35
N ARG A 249 6.05 -8.35 -14.90
CA ARG A 249 7.40 -7.82 -14.67
C ARG A 249 7.46 -6.81 -13.53
N GLY A 250 8.65 -6.64 -12.94
CA GLY A 250 8.96 -5.53 -12.06
C GLY A 250 8.99 -4.18 -12.82
N THR A 251 8.79 -3.09 -12.12
CA THR A 251 8.86 -1.72 -12.67
C THR A 251 9.50 -0.78 -11.65
N VAL A 252 10.09 0.33 -12.12
CA VAL A 252 10.62 1.38 -11.25
C VAL A 252 10.15 2.74 -11.74
N THR A 253 9.66 3.58 -10.83
CA THR A 253 9.20 4.93 -11.16
C THR A 253 9.74 5.92 -10.15
N THR A 254 10.26 7.07 -10.62
CA THR A 254 10.55 8.18 -9.73
C THR A 254 9.22 8.81 -9.32
N SER A 255 8.89 8.69 -8.05
CA SER A 255 7.61 9.13 -7.50
C SER A 255 7.69 10.49 -6.80
N GLU A 256 8.85 10.85 -6.23
CA GLU A 256 9.01 12.10 -5.51
C GLU A 256 10.42 12.67 -5.69
N ILE A 257 10.52 13.99 -5.71
CA ILE A 257 11.78 14.74 -5.64
C ILE A 257 11.75 15.59 -4.38
N PHE A 258 12.69 15.37 -3.47
CA PHE A 258 12.78 16.10 -2.23
C PHE A 258 13.50 17.44 -2.42
N PHE A 259 12.95 18.49 -1.85
CA PHE A 259 13.62 19.79 -1.78
C PHE A 259 14.67 19.78 -0.67
N THR A 260 15.92 19.53 -1.04
CA THR A 260 17.04 19.42 -0.10
C THR A 260 18.06 20.55 -0.25
N SER A 261 18.00 21.31 -1.34
CA SER A 261 18.93 22.43 -1.58
C SER A 261 18.69 23.58 -0.59
N PRO A 262 19.76 24.20 -0.03
CA PRO A 262 19.62 25.22 1.00
C PRO A 262 19.09 26.56 0.49
N SER A 263 19.20 26.85 -0.82
CA SER A 263 18.83 28.15 -1.37
C SER A 263 18.52 28.08 -2.87
N ARG A 264 17.56 28.87 -3.31
CA ARG A 264 17.26 29.08 -4.74
C ARG A 264 18.26 29.95 -5.47
N CYS A 265 19.17 30.59 -4.76
CA CYS A 265 20.21 31.53 -5.30
C CYS A 265 21.60 30.88 -5.33
N ALA A 266 21.73 29.62 -5.00
CA ALA A 266 22.98 28.89 -4.93
C ALA A 266 22.96 27.65 -5.84
N VAL A 267 24.13 27.16 -6.21
CA VAL A 267 24.30 25.83 -6.78
C VAL A 267 23.85 24.80 -5.75
N ALA A 268 23.02 23.85 -6.13
CA ALA A 268 22.49 22.84 -5.23
C ALA A 268 23.58 21.87 -4.77
N ASP A 269 23.73 21.73 -3.45
CA ASP A 269 24.68 20.81 -2.81
C ASP A 269 24.07 19.45 -2.48
N SER A 270 22.78 19.31 -2.70
CA SER A 270 22.05 18.06 -2.51
C SER A 270 20.83 17.97 -3.42
N CYS A 271 20.45 16.76 -3.78
CA CYS A 271 19.20 16.42 -4.44
C CYS A 271 18.85 14.99 -4.09
N SER A 272 17.61 14.74 -3.69
CA SER A 272 17.15 13.40 -3.33
C SER A 272 15.85 13.07 -4.05
N VAL A 273 15.66 11.78 -4.34
CA VAL A 273 14.41 11.27 -4.95
C VAL A 273 13.99 9.99 -4.26
N SER A 274 12.68 9.70 -4.32
CA SER A 274 12.12 8.39 -4.01
C SER A 274 11.72 7.68 -5.30
N LEU A 275 11.96 6.37 -5.34
CA LEU A 275 11.57 5.48 -6.43
C LEU A 275 10.57 4.46 -5.90
N ASP A 276 9.40 4.36 -6.53
CA ASP A 276 8.47 3.24 -6.35
C ASP A 276 8.99 2.08 -7.21
N ARG A 277 9.41 1.00 -6.56
CA ARG A 277 9.83 -0.25 -7.20
C ARG A 277 8.77 -1.31 -6.99
N ARG A 278 8.10 -1.74 -8.07
CA ARG A 278 7.22 -2.91 -8.07
C ARG A 278 8.01 -4.14 -8.42
N MET A 279 8.01 -5.10 -7.50
CA MET A 279 8.81 -6.32 -7.60
C MET A 279 7.97 -7.47 -8.13
N THR A 280 8.60 -8.33 -8.91
CA THR A 280 7.98 -9.57 -9.35
C THR A 280 8.60 -10.78 -8.65
N ALA A 281 8.07 -11.97 -8.97
CA ALA A 281 8.56 -13.20 -8.39
C ALA A 281 10.06 -13.39 -8.66
N GLY A 282 10.83 -13.69 -7.60
CA GLY A 282 12.27 -13.93 -7.65
C GLY A 282 13.16 -12.70 -7.47
N GLU A 283 12.61 -11.51 -7.49
CA GLU A 283 13.37 -10.31 -7.11
C GLU A 283 13.47 -10.20 -5.59
N THR A 284 14.63 -9.72 -5.13
CA THR A 284 14.89 -9.42 -3.72
C THR A 284 15.21 -7.93 -3.58
N TRP A 285 15.11 -7.40 -2.36
CA TRP A 285 15.46 -6.00 -2.12
C TRP A 285 16.91 -5.69 -2.50
N GLU A 286 17.83 -6.64 -2.27
CA GLU A 286 19.24 -6.51 -2.67
C GLU A 286 19.36 -6.38 -4.18
N SER A 287 18.71 -7.26 -4.95
CA SER A 287 18.78 -7.23 -6.41
C SER A 287 18.23 -5.93 -6.98
N CYS A 288 17.17 -5.38 -6.38
CA CYS A 288 16.58 -4.10 -6.79
C CYS A 288 17.48 -2.90 -6.48
N LEU A 289 18.12 -2.88 -5.30
CA LEU A 289 19.10 -1.84 -4.98
C LEU A 289 20.33 -1.92 -5.88
N ASP A 290 20.81 -3.12 -6.17
CA ASP A 290 21.98 -3.34 -7.01
C ASP A 290 21.72 -2.94 -8.47
N GLU A 291 20.50 -3.12 -8.97
CA GLU A 291 20.09 -2.61 -10.28
C GLU A 291 20.27 -1.08 -10.37
N ILE A 292 19.78 -0.34 -9.36
CA ILE A 292 19.95 1.12 -9.33
C ILE A 292 21.42 1.53 -9.14
N ARG A 293 22.15 0.83 -8.27
CA ARG A 293 23.59 1.07 -8.05
C ARG A 293 24.43 0.84 -9.32
N ALA A 294 24.00 -0.09 -10.17
CA ALA A 294 24.70 -0.42 -11.43
C ALA A 294 24.45 0.59 -12.57
N LEU A 295 23.53 1.54 -12.40
CA LEU A 295 23.23 2.52 -13.43
C LEU A 295 24.46 3.34 -13.82
N PRO A 296 24.68 3.63 -15.12
CA PRO A 296 25.86 4.35 -15.60
C PRO A 296 26.11 5.68 -14.90
N ALA A 297 25.06 6.47 -14.68
CA ALA A 297 25.18 7.75 -13.98
C ALA A 297 25.52 7.57 -12.49
N VAL A 298 24.98 6.56 -11.82
CA VAL A 298 25.31 6.25 -10.42
C VAL A 298 26.79 5.85 -10.33
N GLN A 299 27.27 4.99 -11.21
CA GLN A 299 28.68 4.59 -11.27
C GLN A 299 29.60 5.77 -11.62
N LYS A 300 29.16 6.66 -12.52
CA LYS A 300 29.91 7.87 -12.91
C LYS A 300 30.17 8.80 -11.73
N TYR A 301 29.19 8.97 -10.86
CA TYR A 301 29.28 9.90 -9.72
C TYR A 301 29.76 9.22 -8.42
N GLY A 302 29.78 7.90 -8.36
CA GLY A 302 30.41 7.12 -7.30
C GLY A 302 30.00 7.54 -5.89
N ASP A 303 30.98 7.96 -5.07
CA ASP A 303 30.75 8.30 -3.65
C ASP A 303 29.83 9.52 -3.41
N ASP A 304 29.50 10.26 -4.46
CA ASP A 304 28.53 11.35 -4.37
C ASP A 304 27.08 10.85 -4.40
N VAL A 305 26.85 9.56 -4.67
CA VAL A 305 25.52 8.96 -4.76
C VAL A 305 25.34 7.88 -3.71
N THR A 306 24.27 7.99 -2.92
CA THR A 306 23.86 6.97 -1.97
C THR A 306 22.53 6.38 -2.44
N VAL A 307 22.48 5.05 -2.57
CA VAL A 307 21.25 4.30 -2.90
C VAL A 307 20.93 3.41 -1.71
N SER A 308 19.78 3.65 -1.09
CA SER A 308 19.32 2.96 0.13
C SER A 308 17.83 2.63 0.04
N MET A 309 17.37 1.74 0.92
CA MET A 309 15.94 1.55 1.13
C MET A 309 15.35 2.80 1.80
N TYR A 310 14.14 3.17 1.41
CA TYR A 310 13.43 4.27 2.06
C TYR A 310 12.91 3.81 3.41
N GLU A 311 13.12 4.61 4.44
CA GLU A 311 12.51 4.41 5.75
C GLU A 311 11.28 5.31 5.89
N TYR A 312 10.13 4.70 6.10
CA TYR A 312 8.90 5.41 6.42
C TYR A 312 8.83 5.66 7.93
N ASN A 313 8.62 6.90 8.33
CA ASN A 313 8.62 7.31 9.73
C ASN A 313 7.62 8.46 10.02
N ARG A 314 6.56 8.58 9.21
CA ARG A 314 5.52 9.57 9.47
C ARG A 314 4.69 9.16 10.70
N PRO A 315 4.31 10.12 11.56
CA PRO A 315 3.42 9.81 12.68
C PRO A 315 2.02 9.46 12.16
N SER A 316 1.38 8.48 12.80
CA SER A 316 -0.04 8.20 12.57
C SER A 316 -0.91 9.35 13.13
N TYR A 317 -2.22 9.28 12.94
CA TYR A 317 -3.14 10.26 13.53
C TYR A 317 -3.16 10.24 15.07
N THR A 318 -2.54 9.25 15.70
CA THR A 318 -2.36 9.13 17.16
C THR A 318 -1.04 9.71 17.65
N ASP A 319 -0.26 10.33 16.76
CA ASP A 319 1.11 10.81 16.99
C ASP A 319 2.14 9.67 17.22
N LEU A 320 1.76 8.40 17.05
CA LEU A 320 2.71 7.30 17.11
C LEU A 320 3.55 7.25 15.84
N VAL A 321 4.86 7.15 15.98
CA VAL A 321 5.80 6.86 14.90
C VAL A 321 6.26 5.41 15.03
N TYR A 322 6.05 4.63 13.97
CA TYR A 322 6.52 3.24 13.87
C TYR A 322 7.42 3.11 12.63
N PRO A 323 8.74 3.34 12.78
CA PRO A 323 9.64 3.36 11.63
C PRO A 323 9.77 1.97 11.02
N ILE A 324 9.62 1.88 9.70
CA ILE A 324 9.91 0.64 8.96
C ILE A 324 10.62 0.97 7.65
N GLU A 325 11.43 0.02 7.19
CA GLU A 325 11.93 0.03 5.81
C GLU A 325 10.79 -0.34 4.86
N CYS A 326 10.60 0.48 3.81
CA CYS A 326 9.55 0.25 2.81
C CYS A 326 9.91 -0.92 1.90
N TYR A 327 9.74 -2.13 2.41
CA TYR A 327 9.94 -3.37 1.70
C TYR A 327 8.83 -4.37 1.99
N PHE A 328 8.08 -4.71 0.96
CA PHE A 328 6.94 -5.64 1.02
C PHE A 328 7.16 -6.69 -0.06
N PRO A 329 7.53 -7.93 0.31
CA PRO A 329 7.92 -8.95 -0.65
C PRO A 329 6.76 -9.41 -1.53
N THR A 330 7.09 -9.88 -2.74
CA THR A 330 6.16 -10.61 -3.60
C THR A 330 5.71 -11.90 -2.90
N TRP A 331 4.44 -12.24 -3.01
CA TRP A 331 3.89 -13.49 -2.52
C TRP A 331 2.84 -14.07 -3.45
N VAL A 332 2.67 -15.38 -3.40
CA VAL A 332 1.66 -16.15 -4.15
C VAL A 332 1.13 -17.28 -3.27
N ILE A 333 -0.19 -17.40 -3.21
CA ILE A 333 -0.87 -18.54 -2.59
C ILE A 333 -1.21 -19.57 -3.69
N PRO A 334 -0.91 -20.87 -3.52
CA PRO A 334 -1.24 -21.92 -4.48
C PRO A 334 -2.75 -22.01 -4.77
N LYS A 335 -3.11 -22.41 -5.99
CA LYS A 335 -4.51 -22.55 -6.38
C LYS A 335 -5.28 -23.56 -5.52
N ASP A 336 -4.62 -24.64 -5.12
CA ASP A 336 -5.19 -25.72 -4.32
C ASP A 336 -5.18 -25.43 -2.81
N HIS A 337 -4.68 -24.28 -2.40
CA HIS A 337 -4.72 -23.88 -0.99
C HIS A 337 -6.16 -23.77 -0.49
N LYS A 338 -6.42 -24.26 0.72
CA LYS A 338 -7.77 -24.31 1.33
C LYS A 338 -8.54 -22.97 1.29
N VAL A 339 -7.82 -21.84 1.42
CA VAL A 339 -8.42 -20.49 1.36
C VAL A 339 -8.81 -20.10 -0.06
N THR A 340 -8.00 -20.49 -1.06
CA THR A 340 -8.30 -20.23 -2.48
C THR A 340 -9.51 -21.03 -2.95
N GLN A 341 -9.71 -22.23 -2.39
CA GLN A 341 -10.81 -23.13 -2.77
C GLN A 341 -12.12 -22.86 -1.99
N ALA A 342 -12.08 -22.11 -0.89
CA ALA A 342 -13.24 -21.80 -0.08
C ALA A 342 -14.08 -20.67 -0.67
#